data_b67a908cd5aa72b1e4f0bd88cc97fb1f
#
_entry.id   b67a908cd5aa72b1e4f0bd88cc97fb1f
#
_cell.length_a   1.000
_cell.length_b   1.000
_cell.length_c   1.000
_cell.angle_alpha   90.00
_cell.angle_beta   90.00
_cell.angle_gamma   90.00
#
_symmetry.space_group_name_H-M   'P 1'
#
loop_
_entity.id
_entity.type
_entity.pdbx_description
1 polymer ?
#
loop_
_entity_poly.entity_id
_entity_poly.type
_entity_poly.pdbx_seq_one_letter_code
_entity_poly.pdbx_strand_id
1 'polypeptide(L)'
;VAALKIFFGNYKGGVGKTTSTFQIGAWLAKKGKKILMIDLDPQSSLSHICANNVGGYQKLGEYPYNATLNYALELYMRYIKNKANDYQLLTGEIDDLGQYIEDNIIFSIKESEYQGNLNFIPSSMVFKNARLNDLAQRMSQNVLNVFIMPLILKQLNCDEKFDYIFFDCPPTSNILTQSVFMVSDYYIIPTIGDEVSMQGVPDYISEIESVYVKYAMHDDIGGILLNAHFGDKPSLIGVFETIYKSNASNLDFIGVLDSNIDQLSVDSVLSKEKYSHFRYNNDFKTRHVFRDFIPHRSGIVSETSMSLHLQNAKRHEAYKVISNKILEILETETV
;
A
#
# COMPACT_ATOMS: atom_id res chain seq x y z
N VAL A 1 12.52 -8.92 13.58
CA VAL A 1 12.56 -8.37 12.20
C VAL A 1 11.47 -7.33 12.12
N ALA A 2 11.75 -6.14 11.59
CA ALA A 2 10.74 -5.11 11.39
C ALA A 2 9.67 -5.57 10.37
N ALA A 3 8.45 -5.04 10.49
CA ALA A 3 7.37 -5.33 9.54
C ALA A 3 7.73 -4.84 8.13
N LEU A 4 7.52 -5.65 7.11
CA LEU A 4 7.68 -5.24 5.72
C LEU A 4 6.46 -4.43 5.25
N LYS A 5 6.71 -3.27 4.69
CA LYS A 5 5.71 -2.28 4.29
C LYS A 5 5.53 -2.31 2.78
N ILE A 6 4.32 -2.54 2.32
CA ILE A 6 4.01 -2.75 0.89
C ILE A 6 2.95 -1.77 0.42
N PHE A 7 3.31 -0.98 -0.57
CA PHE A 7 2.47 0.03 -1.21
C PHE A 7 1.72 -0.57 -2.41
N PHE A 8 0.41 -0.51 -2.40
CA PHE A 8 -0.44 -0.90 -3.53
C PHE A 8 -0.88 0.36 -4.29
N GLY A 9 -0.33 0.57 -5.47
CA GLY A 9 -0.56 1.81 -6.23
C GLY A 9 -0.81 1.59 -7.73
N ASN A 10 -1.53 2.52 -8.33
CA ASN A 10 -1.69 2.73 -9.77
C ASN A 10 -2.52 4.01 -9.99
N TYR A 11 -2.18 4.83 -10.99
CA TYR A 11 -2.98 6.01 -11.33
C TYR A 11 -4.37 5.68 -11.82
N LYS A 12 -4.54 4.52 -12.45
CA LYS A 12 -5.83 4.13 -13.00
C LYS A 12 -6.79 3.70 -11.90
N GLY A 13 -7.98 4.31 -11.90
CA GLY A 13 -9.09 3.90 -11.04
C GLY A 13 -9.69 2.57 -11.51
N GLY A 14 -10.29 1.80 -10.59
CA GLY A 14 -11.00 0.56 -10.93
C GLY A 14 -10.13 -0.63 -11.35
N VAL A 15 -8.82 -0.57 -11.17
CA VAL A 15 -7.89 -1.67 -11.50
C VAL A 15 -7.78 -2.72 -10.39
N GLY A 16 -8.66 -2.73 -9.41
CA GLY A 16 -8.68 -3.74 -8.36
C GLY A 16 -7.63 -3.58 -7.26
N LYS A 17 -7.07 -2.39 -7.04
CA LYS A 17 -6.13 -2.12 -5.93
C LYS A 17 -6.67 -2.61 -4.59
N THR A 18 -7.76 -2.02 -4.13
CA THR A 18 -8.42 -2.35 -2.86
C THR A 18 -8.75 -3.82 -2.72
N THR A 19 -9.32 -4.42 -3.77
CA THR A 19 -9.64 -5.86 -3.77
C THR A 19 -8.38 -6.70 -3.62
N SER A 20 -7.30 -6.32 -4.29
CA SER A 20 -6.03 -7.04 -4.23
C SER A 20 -5.37 -6.89 -2.87
N THR A 21 -5.32 -5.68 -2.31
CA THR A 21 -4.81 -5.41 -0.96
C THR A 21 -5.51 -6.31 0.06
N PHE A 22 -6.85 -6.33 0.03
CA PHE A 22 -7.64 -7.13 0.95
C PHE A 22 -7.43 -8.64 0.74
N GLN A 23 -7.52 -9.15 -0.48
CA GLN A 23 -7.45 -10.59 -0.76
C GLN A 23 -6.05 -11.16 -0.50
N ILE A 24 -4.99 -10.43 -0.84
CA ILE A 24 -3.62 -10.83 -0.54
C ILE A 24 -3.39 -10.82 0.97
N GLY A 25 -3.84 -9.76 1.69
CA GLY A 25 -3.76 -9.69 3.14
C GLY A 25 -4.49 -10.85 3.84
N ALA A 26 -5.71 -11.13 3.42
CA ALA A 26 -6.52 -12.25 3.94
C ALA A 26 -5.85 -13.61 3.69
N TRP A 27 -5.26 -13.81 2.50
CA TRP A 27 -4.53 -15.04 2.20
C TRP A 27 -3.28 -15.21 3.07
N LEU A 28 -2.50 -14.16 3.26
CA LEU A 28 -1.31 -14.21 4.12
C LEU A 28 -1.68 -14.44 5.59
N ALA A 29 -2.80 -13.87 6.07
CA ALA A 29 -3.31 -14.16 7.41
C ALA A 29 -3.70 -15.64 7.58
N LYS A 30 -4.28 -16.29 6.55
CA LYS A 30 -4.49 -17.75 6.54
C LYS A 30 -3.19 -18.54 6.63
N LYS A 31 -2.09 -17.98 6.14
CA LYS A 31 -0.73 -18.57 6.21
C LYS A 31 0.00 -18.29 7.53
N GLY A 32 -0.67 -17.72 8.50
CA GLY A 32 -0.10 -17.46 9.83
C GLY A 32 0.59 -16.10 9.97
N LYS A 33 0.52 -15.23 8.94
CA LYS A 33 1.15 -13.91 9.00
C LYS A 33 0.26 -12.88 9.72
N LYS A 34 0.89 -11.94 10.41
CA LYS A 34 0.22 -10.81 11.08
C LYS A 34 0.20 -9.62 10.13
N ILE A 35 -0.97 -9.27 9.65
CA ILE A 35 -1.16 -8.25 8.61
C ILE A 35 -1.86 -7.03 9.20
N LEU A 36 -1.33 -5.84 8.88
CA LEU A 36 -2.02 -4.55 9.05
C LEU A 36 -2.33 -3.96 7.68
N MET A 37 -3.57 -3.61 7.43
CA MET A 37 -3.99 -2.87 6.23
C MET A 37 -4.37 -1.44 6.59
N ILE A 38 -3.91 -0.46 5.82
CA ILE A 38 -4.19 0.97 6.02
C ILE A 38 -4.84 1.53 4.75
N ASP A 39 -6.05 2.06 4.91
CA ASP A 39 -6.84 2.61 3.82
C ASP A 39 -6.53 4.10 3.62
N LEU A 40 -5.96 4.43 2.48
CA LEU A 40 -5.58 5.80 2.11
C LEU A 40 -6.45 6.38 0.98
N ASP A 41 -7.38 5.57 0.45
CA ASP A 41 -8.30 6.06 -0.58
C ASP A 41 -9.39 6.92 0.07
N PRO A 42 -9.61 8.16 -0.41
CA PRO A 42 -10.71 9.00 0.07
C PRO A 42 -12.10 8.38 -0.06
N GLN A 43 -12.25 7.35 -0.89
CA GLN A 43 -13.49 6.57 -0.99
C GLN A 43 -13.68 5.58 0.15
N SER A 44 -12.65 5.33 0.97
CA SER A 44 -12.67 4.43 2.13
C SER A 44 -13.19 3.02 1.81
N SER A 45 -12.88 2.52 0.62
CA SER A 45 -13.40 1.24 0.11
C SER A 45 -12.86 0.05 0.89
N LEU A 46 -11.56 0.04 1.21
CA LEU A 46 -10.96 -1.00 2.05
C LEU A 46 -11.57 -0.98 3.45
N SER A 47 -11.73 0.21 4.02
CA SER A 47 -12.34 0.39 5.34
C SER A 47 -13.76 -0.15 5.39
N HIS A 48 -14.56 0.06 4.33
CA HIS A 48 -15.91 -0.51 4.23
C HIS A 48 -15.90 -2.04 4.19
N ILE A 49 -15.00 -2.64 3.38
CA ILE A 49 -14.85 -4.10 3.31
C ILE A 49 -14.49 -4.64 4.69
N CYS A 50 -13.49 -4.05 5.35
CA CYS A 50 -13.01 -4.51 6.64
C CYS A 50 -14.03 -4.33 7.76
N ALA A 51 -14.68 -3.17 7.85
CA ALA A 51 -15.64 -2.85 8.89
C ALA A 51 -16.85 -3.81 8.91
N ASN A 52 -17.29 -4.27 7.74
CA ASN A 52 -18.38 -5.24 7.63
C ASN A 52 -18.03 -6.62 8.23
N ASN A 53 -16.77 -6.86 8.54
CA ASN A 53 -16.25 -8.13 9.05
C ASN A 53 -15.73 -8.03 10.50
N VAL A 54 -15.94 -6.90 11.17
CA VAL A 54 -15.58 -6.68 12.58
C VAL A 54 -16.81 -6.80 13.47
N GLY A 55 -16.73 -7.65 14.47
CA GLY A 55 -17.76 -7.75 15.49
C GLY A 55 -17.84 -6.47 16.34
N GLY A 56 -19.04 -5.89 16.50
CA GLY A 56 -19.28 -4.72 17.35
C GLY A 56 -19.53 -3.41 16.59
N TYR A 57 -18.92 -3.22 15.43
CA TYR A 57 -19.25 -2.12 14.49
C TYR A 57 -19.83 -2.71 13.22
N GLN A 58 -21.06 -2.35 12.90
CA GLN A 58 -21.75 -2.87 11.71
C GLN A 58 -21.55 -1.99 10.48
N LYS A 59 -21.18 -0.71 10.66
CA LYS A 59 -21.00 0.26 9.58
C LYS A 59 -19.80 1.15 9.85
N LEU A 60 -19.06 1.48 8.81
CA LEU A 60 -17.93 2.39 8.91
C LEU A 60 -18.28 3.76 9.54
N GLY A 61 -19.50 4.28 9.30
CA GLY A 61 -19.97 5.54 9.88
C GLY A 61 -20.18 5.51 11.39
N GLU A 62 -20.14 4.35 12.04
CA GLU A 62 -20.28 4.19 13.50
C GLU A 62 -18.93 4.31 14.23
N TYR A 63 -17.82 4.28 13.51
CA TYR A 63 -16.50 4.46 14.10
C TYR A 63 -16.35 5.91 14.59
N PRO A 64 -15.95 6.14 15.85
CA PRO A 64 -15.68 7.49 16.33
C PRO A 64 -14.46 8.09 15.63
N TYR A 65 -14.42 9.42 15.55
CA TYR A 65 -13.34 10.12 14.83
C TYR A 65 -11.94 9.74 15.31
N ASN A 66 -11.75 9.67 16.63
CA ASN A 66 -10.48 9.32 17.26
C ASN A 66 -10.04 7.85 17.05
N ALA A 67 -10.90 7.03 16.45
CA ALA A 67 -10.58 5.64 16.07
C ALA A 67 -10.28 5.50 14.57
N THR A 68 -9.91 6.58 13.88
CA THR A 68 -9.67 6.57 12.43
C THR A 68 -8.30 7.16 12.07
N LEU A 69 -7.78 6.77 10.89
CA LEU A 69 -6.59 7.37 10.29
C LEU A 69 -6.74 8.90 10.14
N ASN A 70 -7.96 9.38 9.84
CA ASN A 70 -8.24 10.82 9.70
C ASN A 70 -7.82 11.62 10.95
N TYR A 71 -8.18 11.10 12.13
CA TYR A 71 -7.78 11.70 13.39
C TYR A 71 -6.26 11.66 13.61
N ALA A 72 -5.64 10.51 13.35
CA ALA A 72 -4.21 10.34 13.49
C ALA A 72 -3.44 11.35 12.63
N LEU A 73 -3.82 11.49 11.34
CA LEU A 73 -3.22 12.47 10.43
C LEU A 73 -3.36 13.90 10.95
N GLU A 74 -4.55 14.29 11.44
CA GLU A 74 -4.78 15.64 11.96
C GLU A 74 -3.96 15.91 13.23
N LEU A 75 -3.85 14.95 14.14
CA LEU A 75 -3.05 15.06 15.35
C LEU A 75 -1.58 15.27 15.00
N TYR A 76 -1.02 14.46 14.10
CA TYR A 76 0.40 14.56 13.72
C TYR A 76 0.71 15.80 12.89
N MET A 77 -0.21 16.33 12.08
CA MET A 77 -0.03 17.64 11.46
C MET A 77 0.16 18.74 12.52
N ARG A 78 -0.60 18.70 13.61
CA ARG A 78 -0.43 19.66 14.73
C ARG A 78 0.87 19.44 15.46
N TYR A 79 1.26 18.19 15.69
CA TYR A 79 2.52 17.82 16.32
C TYR A 79 3.70 18.36 15.50
N ILE A 80 3.79 18.06 14.22
CA ILE A 80 4.89 18.53 13.33
C ILE A 80 4.92 20.06 13.29
N LYS A 81 3.78 20.73 13.18
CA LYS A 81 3.72 22.19 13.18
C LYS A 81 4.36 22.81 14.42
N ASN A 82 4.18 22.18 15.57
CA ASN A 82 4.71 22.67 16.85
C ASN A 82 6.19 22.29 17.05
N LYS A 83 6.66 21.23 16.40
CA LYS A 83 8.01 20.65 16.57
C LYS A 83 8.93 20.89 15.37
N ALA A 84 8.51 21.62 14.34
CA ALA A 84 9.27 21.81 13.09
C ALA A 84 10.69 22.35 13.30
N ASN A 85 10.95 23.07 14.42
CA ASN A 85 12.27 23.59 14.79
C ASN A 85 12.94 22.80 15.93
N ASP A 86 12.40 21.65 16.31
CA ASP A 86 12.89 20.85 17.42
C ASP A 86 13.89 19.80 16.92
N TYR A 87 15.00 19.65 17.64
CA TYR A 87 16.02 18.64 17.38
C TYR A 87 15.45 17.20 17.38
N GLN A 88 14.39 16.95 18.13
CA GLN A 88 13.72 15.65 18.19
C GLN A 88 13.21 15.16 16.84
N LEU A 89 12.75 16.06 15.96
CA LEU A 89 12.34 15.68 14.61
C LEU A 89 13.52 15.18 13.77
N LEU A 90 14.70 15.80 13.96
CA LEU A 90 15.93 15.40 13.26
C LEU A 90 16.45 14.03 13.68
N THR A 91 16.31 13.67 14.94
CA THR A 91 16.80 12.38 15.48
C THR A 91 15.80 11.24 15.32
N GLY A 92 14.58 11.53 14.82
CA GLY A 92 13.50 10.56 14.77
C GLY A 92 12.94 10.18 16.14
N GLU A 93 13.34 10.88 17.20
CA GLU A 93 12.72 10.78 18.52
C GLU A 93 11.38 11.50 18.49
N ILE A 94 10.36 10.91 19.10
CA ILE A 94 9.01 11.46 19.16
C ILE A 94 8.52 11.47 20.60
N ASP A 95 7.74 12.51 20.95
CA ASP A 95 7.01 12.51 22.21
C ASP A 95 6.00 11.37 22.21
N ASP A 96 5.77 10.78 23.37
CA ASP A 96 4.71 9.78 23.53
C ASP A 96 3.34 10.44 23.38
N LEU A 97 2.69 10.19 22.27
CA LEU A 97 1.32 10.60 21.98
C LEU A 97 0.30 9.48 22.28
N GLY A 98 0.74 8.40 22.95
CA GLY A 98 -0.11 7.23 23.25
C GLY A 98 -1.41 7.55 23.95
N GLN A 99 -1.44 8.58 24.81
CA GLN A 99 -2.69 9.06 25.42
C GLN A 99 -3.72 9.61 24.40
N TYR A 100 -3.30 9.94 23.16
CA TYR A 100 -4.16 10.48 22.10
C TYR A 100 -4.38 9.50 20.95
N ILE A 101 -3.37 8.69 20.64
CA ILE A 101 -3.44 7.60 19.67
C ILE A 101 -2.99 6.33 20.37
N GLU A 102 -3.92 5.58 20.87
CA GLU A 102 -3.71 4.22 21.34
C GLU A 102 -3.97 3.22 20.22
N ASP A 103 -3.84 1.95 20.54
CA ASP A 103 -4.22 0.84 19.64
C ASP A 103 -5.71 0.84 19.26
N ASN A 104 -6.50 1.80 19.77
CA ASN A 104 -7.94 1.97 19.49
C ASN A 104 -8.24 2.22 18.02
N ILE A 105 -7.23 2.62 17.21
CA ILE A 105 -7.42 2.80 15.76
C ILE A 105 -7.14 1.52 14.97
N ILE A 106 -6.62 0.46 15.62
CA ILE A 106 -6.31 -0.82 14.98
C ILE A 106 -7.43 -1.81 15.29
N PHE A 107 -8.15 -2.23 14.28
CA PHE A 107 -9.24 -3.18 14.38
C PHE A 107 -8.87 -4.53 13.79
N SER A 108 -9.33 -5.62 14.43
CA SER A 108 -9.04 -6.99 14.01
C SER A 108 -10.24 -7.62 13.31
N ILE A 109 -9.99 -8.22 12.17
CA ILE A 109 -10.94 -9.09 11.46
C ILE A 109 -10.69 -10.52 11.94
N LYS A 110 -11.71 -11.13 12.55
CA LYS A 110 -11.61 -12.47 13.11
C LYS A 110 -12.30 -13.49 12.21
N GLU A 111 -11.52 -14.42 11.70
CA GLU A 111 -12.00 -15.56 10.94
C GLU A 111 -11.40 -16.84 11.48
N SER A 112 -12.21 -17.90 11.54
CA SER A 112 -11.76 -19.21 12.06
C SER A 112 -10.63 -19.85 11.24
N GLU A 113 -10.50 -19.44 9.98
CA GLU A 113 -9.47 -19.97 9.07
C GLU A 113 -8.13 -19.23 9.17
N TYR A 114 -8.04 -18.12 9.91
CA TYR A 114 -6.78 -17.40 10.08
C TYR A 114 -5.91 -18.06 11.13
N GLN A 115 -4.70 -18.43 10.72
CA GLN A 115 -3.64 -18.88 11.63
C GLN A 115 -2.83 -17.70 12.18
N GLY A 116 -2.84 -16.58 11.45
CA GLY A 116 -2.31 -15.29 11.85
C GLY A 116 -3.42 -14.29 12.17
N ASN A 117 -3.13 -13.00 11.97
CA ASN A 117 -4.05 -11.91 12.26
C ASN A 117 -4.24 -11.01 11.04
N LEU A 118 -5.47 -10.61 10.77
CA LEU A 118 -5.78 -9.58 9.78
C LEU A 118 -6.33 -8.36 10.49
N ASN A 119 -5.62 -7.25 10.41
CA ASN A 119 -5.97 -6.01 11.08
C ASN A 119 -6.04 -4.86 10.08
N PHE A 120 -6.74 -3.78 10.45
CA PHE A 120 -6.81 -2.59 9.62
C PHE A 120 -6.95 -1.32 10.46
N ILE A 121 -6.50 -0.20 9.87
CA ILE A 121 -6.77 1.15 10.34
C ILE A 121 -7.79 1.76 9.38
N PRO A 122 -9.02 2.09 9.84
CA PRO A 122 -10.05 2.64 8.98
C PRO A 122 -9.80 4.10 8.64
N SER A 123 -10.14 4.49 7.42
CA SER A 123 -10.41 5.87 7.04
C SER A 123 -11.91 6.09 6.91
N SER A 124 -12.38 7.34 6.98
CA SER A 124 -13.81 7.63 6.88
C SER A 124 -14.10 8.90 6.10
N MET A 125 -15.17 8.85 5.28
CA MET A 125 -15.68 9.97 4.50
C MET A 125 -16.65 10.87 5.26
N VAL A 126 -17.16 10.43 6.42
CA VAL A 126 -18.28 11.13 7.11
C VAL A 126 -17.85 12.41 7.82
N PHE A 127 -16.56 12.56 8.11
CA PHE A 127 -16.04 13.71 8.85
C PHE A 127 -15.83 14.91 7.93
N LYS A 128 -16.73 15.89 8.00
CA LYS A 128 -16.61 17.13 7.21
C LYS A 128 -15.30 17.86 7.56
N ASN A 129 -14.60 18.37 6.54
CA ASN A 129 -13.31 19.06 6.64
C ASN A 129 -12.13 18.20 7.17
N ALA A 130 -12.34 16.90 7.35
CA ALA A 130 -11.32 15.94 7.75
C ALA A 130 -11.34 14.66 6.89
N ARG A 131 -11.83 14.74 5.67
CA ARG A 131 -11.70 13.67 4.67
C ARG A 131 -10.24 13.56 4.24
N LEU A 132 -9.80 12.42 3.76
CA LEU A 132 -8.40 12.21 3.37
C LEU A 132 -7.93 13.23 2.32
N ASN A 133 -8.77 13.64 1.35
CA ASN A 133 -8.42 14.69 0.40
C ASN A 133 -8.22 16.06 1.07
N ASP A 134 -9.08 16.42 2.01
CA ASP A 134 -8.96 17.69 2.74
C ASP A 134 -7.67 17.69 3.59
N LEU A 135 -7.39 16.56 4.23
CA LEU A 135 -6.18 16.36 5.03
C LEU A 135 -4.92 16.41 4.16
N ALA A 136 -4.90 15.71 3.01
CA ALA A 136 -3.78 15.75 2.07
C ALA A 136 -3.51 17.17 1.54
N GLN A 137 -4.56 17.94 1.25
CA GLN A 137 -4.41 19.35 0.86
C GLN A 137 -3.83 20.21 1.99
N ARG A 138 -4.25 19.99 3.24
CA ARG A 138 -3.69 20.68 4.40
C ARG A 138 -2.25 20.24 4.68
N MET A 139 -1.94 18.95 4.53
CA MET A 139 -0.57 18.41 4.67
C MET A 139 0.38 19.06 3.66
N SER A 140 -0.04 19.34 2.44
CA SER A 140 0.81 19.95 1.40
C SER A 140 1.28 21.38 1.72
N GLN A 141 0.70 22.03 2.72
CA GLN A 141 1.12 23.36 3.18
C GLN A 141 2.46 23.35 3.95
N ASN A 142 2.91 22.18 4.41
CA ASN A 142 4.20 22.01 5.07
C ASN A 142 4.83 20.70 4.60
N VAL A 143 5.96 20.77 3.94
CA VAL A 143 6.67 19.63 3.38
C VAL A 143 7.06 18.60 4.45
N LEU A 144 7.32 19.03 5.69
CA LEU A 144 7.64 18.14 6.81
C LEU A 144 6.47 17.18 7.17
N ASN A 145 5.26 17.44 6.69
CA ASN A 145 4.16 16.51 6.85
C ASN A 145 4.36 15.19 6.09
N VAL A 146 5.39 15.07 5.24
CA VAL A 146 5.79 13.78 4.66
C VAL A 146 6.19 12.77 5.75
N PHE A 147 6.64 13.23 6.92
CA PHE A 147 7.04 12.36 8.05
C PHE A 147 5.85 11.83 8.88
N ILE A 148 4.62 12.21 8.58
CA ILE A 148 3.45 11.81 9.39
C ILE A 148 3.28 10.29 9.42
N MET A 149 3.36 9.60 8.30
CA MET A 149 3.14 8.15 8.27
C MET A 149 4.19 7.37 9.08
N PRO A 150 5.51 7.58 8.89
CA PRO A 150 6.50 6.90 9.73
C PRO A 150 6.32 7.20 11.22
N LEU A 151 5.92 8.42 11.60
CA LEU A 151 5.66 8.76 13.00
C LEU A 151 4.46 8.01 13.57
N ILE A 152 3.36 7.89 12.82
CA ILE A 152 2.20 7.10 13.22
C ILE A 152 2.56 5.62 13.41
N LEU A 153 3.26 5.02 12.44
CA LEU A 153 3.66 3.62 12.51
C LEU A 153 4.59 3.34 13.70
N LYS A 154 5.52 4.25 13.96
CA LYS A 154 6.42 4.19 15.12
C LYS A 154 5.66 4.27 16.44
N GLN A 155 4.74 5.24 16.59
CA GLN A 155 3.92 5.41 17.79
C GLN A 155 3.08 4.17 18.11
N LEU A 156 2.54 3.51 17.08
CA LEU A 156 1.73 2.31 17.20
C LEU A 156 2.57 1.03 17.38
N ASN A 157 3.89 1.12 17.36
CA ASN A 157 4.83 -0.02 17.40
C ASN A 157 4.50 -1.07 16.32
N CYS A 158 4.18 -0.59 15.10
CA CYS A 158 3.71 -1.47 14.03
C CYS A 158 4.79 -2.47 13.59
N ASP A 159 6.06 -2.09 13.62
CA ASP A 159 7.20 -2.95 13.25
C ASP A 159 7.37 -4.18 14.18
N GLU A 160 6.89 -4.10 15.43
CA GLU A 160 6.96 -5.20 16.39
C GLU A 160 5.69 -6.06 16.39
N LYS A 161 4.55 -5.46 16.01
CA LYS A 161 3.24 -6.10 16.11
C LYS A 161 2.87 -6.91 14.87
N PHE A 162 3.39 -6.53 13.68
CA PHE A 162 2.99 -7.09 12.41
C PHE A 162 4.18 -7.68 11.64
N ASP A 163 3.89 -8.62 10.73
CA ASP A 163 4.86 -9.12 9.76
C ASP A 163 4.83 -8.26 8.49
N TYR A 164 3.63 -7.83 8.09
CA TYR A 164 3.41 -7.02 6.89
C TYR A 164 2.42 -5.88 7.14
N ILE A 165 2.72 -4.71 6.55
CA ILE A 165 1.84 -3.54 6.54
C ILE A 165 1.51 -3.21 5.08
N PHE A 166 0.23 -3.24 4.74
CA PHE A 166 -0.28 -2.99 3.39
C PHE A 166 -0.97 -1.63 3.31
N PHE A 167 -0.58 -0.83 2.34
CA PHE A 167 -1.19 0.47 2.08
C PHE A 167 -2.04 0.42 0.83
N ASP A 168 -3.35 0.59 0.96
CA ASP A 168 -4.28 0.74 -0.18
C ASP A 168 -4.32 2.20 -0.60
N CYS A 169 -3.68 2.52 -1.72
CA CYS A 169 -3.44 3.89 -2.14
C CYS A 169 -4.42 4.36 -3.23
N PRO A 170 -4.85 5.65 -3.18
CA PRO A 170 -5.68 6.25 -4.22
C PRO A 170 -4.92 6.37 -5.55
N PRO A 171 -5.64 6.62 -6.66
CA PRO A 171 -5.02 6.85 -7.97
C PRO A 171 -4.45 8.27 -8.11
N THR A 172 -3.87 8.83 -7.06
CA THR A 172 -3.34 10.20 -7.03
C THR A 172 -2.00 10.24 -6.31
N SER A 173 -1.10 11.12 -6.79
CA SER A 173 0.15 11.41 -6.11
C SER A 173 0.01 12.72 -5.32
N ASN A 174 -0.21 12.59 -4.02
CA ASN A 174 -0.25 13.72 -3.08
C ASN A 174 0.72 13.46 -1.92
N ILE A 175 0.90 14.43 -1.03
CA ILE A 175 1.87 14.32 0.07
C ILE A 175 1.61 13.11 0.98
N LEU A 176 0.36 12.69 1.16
CA LEU A 176 0.01 11.51 1.95
C LEU A 176 0.47 10.22 1.26
N THR A 177 0.17 10.05 -0.05
CA THR A 177 0.65 8.90 -0.82
C THR A 177 2.16 8.90 -0.96
N GLN A 178 2.80 10.08 -1.08
CA GLN A 178 4.25 10.22 -1.10
C GLN A 178 4.87 9.81 0.24
N SER A 179 4.29 10.23 1.39
CA SER A 179 4.71 9.79 2.72
C SER A 179 4.68 8.28 2.87
N VAL A 180 3.61 7.67 2.39
CA VAL A 180 3.42 6.21 2.45
C VAL A 180 4.38 5.48 1.51
N PHE A 181 4.59 5.99 0.31
CA PHE A 181 5.58 5.42 -0.60
C PHE A 181 6.97 5.46 0.02
N MET A 182 7.36 6.59 0.58
CA MET A 182 8.68 6.77 1.20
C MET A 182 8.95 5.83 2.37
N VAL A 183 7.92 5.47 3.16
CA VAL A 183 8.06 4.56 4.31
C VAL A 183 7.96 3.09 3.91
N SER A 184 7.58 2.80 2.67
CA SER A 184 7.43 1.42 2.18
C SER A 184 8.77 0.81 1.81
N ASP A 185 8.89 -0.51 2.02
CA ASP A 185 10.04 -1.30 1.57
C ASP A 185 9.84 -1.75 0.13
N TYR A 186 8.57 -2.01 -0.23
CA TYR A 186 8.17 -2.52 -1.52
C TYR A 186 6.92 -1.84 -2.05
N TYR A 187 6.72 -1.93 -3.37
CA TYR A 187 5.46 -1.58 -3.98
C TYR A 187 5.03 -2.60 -5.04
N ILE A 188 3.72 -2.70 -5.28
CA ILE A 188 3.11 -3.61 -6.24
C ILE A 188 2.02 -2.88 -7.02
N ILE A 189 1.86 -3.19 -8.30
CA ILE A 189 0.96 -2.49 -9.20
C ILE A 189 -0.07 -3.45 -9.79
N PRO A 190 -1.30 -3.52 -9.22
CA PRO A 190 -2.42 -4.11 -9.90
C PRO A 190 -2.80 -3.27 -11.13
N THR A 191 -3.00 -3.90 -12.29
CA THR A 191 -3.34 -3.20 -13.54
C THR A 191 -4.39 -3.97 -14.34
N ILE A 192 -4.85 -3.41 -15.45
CA ILE A 192 -5.70 -4.10 -16.43
C ILE A 192 -5.01 -4.12 -17.79
N GLY A 193 -5.27 -5.17 -18.58
CA GLY A 193 -4.63 -5.36 -19.89
C GLY A 193 -5.26 -4.47 -20.96
N ASP A 194 -4.82 -3.21 -21.06
CA ASP A 194 -5.22 -2.28 -22.11
C ASP A 194 -4.08 -1.33 -22.53
N GLU A 195 -4.26 -0.67 -23.66
CA GLU A 195 -3.25 0.24 -24.24
C GLU A 195 -2.88 1.40 -23.30
N VAL A 196 -3.84 1.92 -22.53
CA VAL A 196 -3.59 3.02 -21.58
C VAL A 196 -2.65 2.54 -20.46
N SER A 197 -2.82 1.30 -20.01
CA SER A 197 -1.96 0.73 -18.97
C SER A 197 -0.56 0.41 -19.47
N MET A 198 -0.37 0.12 -20.76
CA MET A 198 0.97 -0.13 -21.34
C MET A 198 1.92 1.07 -21.23
N GLN A 199 1.38 2.29 -21.28
CA GLN A 199 2.14 3.53 -21.10
C GLN A 199 2.02 4.05 -19.66
N GLY A 200 0.83 4.01 -19.10
CA GLY A 200 0.56 4.58 -17.79
C GLY A 200 1.26 3.87 -16.62
N VAL A 201 1.56 2.58 -16.71
CA VAL A 201 2.29 1.87 -15.65
C VAL A 201 3.77 2.26 -15.60
N PRO A 202 4.53 2.31 -16.71
CA PRO A 202 5.88 2.83 -16.70
C PRO A 202 5.97 4.29 -16.23
N ASP A 203 5.05 5.15 -16.70
CA ASP A 203 4.99 6.55 -16.28
C ASP A 203 4.73 6.66 -14.77
N TYR A 204 3.83 5.84 -14.23
CA TYR A 204 3.56 5.77 -12.80
C TYR A 204 4.80 5.37 -12.00
N ILE A 205 5.50 4.32 -12.43
CA ILE A 205 6.75 3.86 -11.79
C ILE A 205 7.77 5.01 -11.78
N SER A 206 8.00 5.63 -12.92
CA SER A 206 8.94 6.74 -13.06
C SER A 206 8.60 7.89 -12.11
N GLU A 207 7.33 8.29 -12.05
CA GLU A 207 6.88 9.39 -11.18
C GLU A 207 7.01 9.01 -9.70
N ILE A 208 6.50 7.85 -9.28
CA ILE A 208 6.50 7.48 -7.86
C ILE A 208 7.93 7.28 -7.33
N GLU A 209 8.82 6.69 -8.12
CA GLU A 209 10.22 6.53 -7.70
C GLU A 209 11.00 7.84 -7.66
N SER A 210 10.61 8.84 -8.47
CA SER A 210 11.20 10.19 -8.41
C SER A 210 10.93 10.92 -7.12
N VAL A 211 9.90 10.51 -6.37
CA VAL A 211 9.52 11.10 -5.07
C VAL A 211 10.67 11.02 -4.07
N TYR A 212 11.40 9.90 -4.05
CA TYR A 212 12.54 9.74 -3.15
C TYR A 212 13.62 10.81 -3.42
N VAL A 213 14.00 10.99 -4.68
CA VAL A 213 15.00 11.98 -5.10
C VAL A 213 14.52 13.39 -4.79
N LYS A 214 13.24 13.68 -5.06
CA LYS A 214 12.63 14.98 -4.76
C LYS A 214 12.81 15.39 -3.30
N TYR A 215 12.55 14.48 -2.36
CA TYR A 215 12.70 14.78 -0.93
C TYR A 215 14.16 14.76 -0.47
N ALA A 216 15.00 13.91 -1.04
CA ALA A 216 16.43 13.90 -0.73
C ALA A 216 17.13 15.21 -1.11
N MET A 217 16.66 15.87 -2.17
CA MET A 217 17.20 17.15 -2.66
C MET A 217 16.46 18.38 -2.13
N HIS A 218 15.45 18.20 -1.27
CA HIS A 218 14.69 19.33 -0.72
C HIS A 218 15.45 20.04 0.38
N ASP A 219 15.52 21.39 0.33
CA ASP A 219 16.30 22.22 1.26
C ASP A 219 15.91 22.02 2.74
N ASP A 220 14.61 21.84 3.02
CA ASP A 220 14.10 21.66 4.39
C ASP A 220 14.19 20.20 4.89
N ILE A 221 14.49 19.24 4.04
CA ILE A 221 14.53 17.81 4.40
C ILE A 221 15.95 17.27 4.31
N GLY A 222 16.47 17.12 3.10
CA GLY A 222 17.78 16.54 2.86
C GLY A 222 17.95 15.09 3.31
N GLY A 223 19.10 14.52 3.01
CA GLY A 223 19.40 13.12 3.31
C GLY A 223 19.39 12.75 4.79
N ILE A 224 19.72 13.69 5.69
CA ILE A 224 19.76 13.42 7.14
C ILE A 224 18.36 13.11 7.68
N LEU A 225 17.38 13.97 7.38
CA LEU A 225 15.99 13.74 7.81
C LEU A 225 15.38 12.50 7.14
N LEU A 226 15.68 12.26 5.87
CA LEU A 226 15.24 11.05 5.21
C LEU A 226 15.74 9.79 5.93
N ASN A 227 17.01 9.72 6.22
CA ASN A 227 17.62 8.57 6.92
C ASN A 227 17.09 8.37 8.34
N ALA A 228 16.64 9.45 9.01
CA ALA A 228 16.09 9.35 10.35
C ALA A 228 14.67 8.73 10.38
N HIS A 229 13.89 8.85 9.31
CA HIS A 229 12.47 8.48 9.28
C HIS A 229 12.11 7.43 8.24
N PHE A 230 12.91 7.27 7.18
CA PHE A 230 12.64 6.37 6.07
C PHE A 230 13.82 5.41 5.87
N GLY A 231 13.52 4.27 5.29
CA GLY A 231 14.53 3.33 4.85
C GLY A 231 15.08 3.66 3.45
N ASP A 232 15.53 2.64 2.78
CA ASP A 232 15.93 2.71 1.37
C ASP A 232 14.73 3.02 0.46
N LYS A 233 15.03 3.45 -0.78
CA LYS A 233 13.99 3.62 -1.80
C LYS A 233 13.21 2.30 -2.02
N PRO A 234 11.87 2.33 -2.01
CA PRO A 234 11.05 1.13 -2.21
C PRO A 234 11.37 0.38 -3.50
N SER A 235 11.31 -0.95 -3.46
CA SER A 235 11.54 -1.80 -4.62
C SER A 235 10.22 -2.33 -5.19
N LEU A 236 10.13 -2.40 -6.54
CA LEU A 236 8.97 -2.98 -7.21
C LEU A 236 8.93 -4.50 -6.99
N ILE A 237 7.88 -5.03 -6.37
CA ILE A 237 7.62 -6.47 -6.35
C ILE A 237 7.23 -6.95 -7.75
N GLY A 238 6.36 -6.22 -8.41
CA GLY A 238 5.92 -6.52 -9.76
C GLY A 238 4.56 -5.92 -10.10
N VAL A 239 4.18 -6.11 -11.36
CA VAL A 239 2.89 -5.70 -11.92
C VAL A 239 2.10 -6.97 -12.23
N PHE A 240 0.82 -7.01 -11.87
CA PHE A 240 -0.05 -8.12 -12.22
C PHE A 240 -1.39 -7.66 -12.78
N GLU A 241 -1.91 -8.44 -13.74
CA GLU A 241 -3.17 -8.12 -14.40
C GLU A 241 -4.36 -8.56 -13.55
N THR A 242 -5.27 -7.62 -13.33
CA THR A 242 -6.59 -7.85 -12.75
C THR A 242 -7.65 -7.76 -13.86
N ILE A 243 -8.84 -8.27 -13.61
CA ILE A 243 -9.98 -8.15 -14.55
C ILE A 243 -9.64 -8.71 -15.94
N TYR A 244 -8.81 -9.75 -15.98
CA TYR A 244 -8.38 -10.38 -17.23
C TYR A 244 -9.58 -10.91 -18.05
N LYS A 245 -9.61 -10.49 -19.31
CA LYS A 245 -10.57 -10.99 -20.31
C LYS A 245 -9.78 -11.80 -21.35
N SER A 246 -10.17 -13.05 -21.58
CA SER A 246 -9.53 -13.92 -22.56
C SER A 246 -9.74 -13.40 -24.00
N ASN A 247 -8.84 -12.55 -24.46
CA ASN A 247 -8.75 -12.11 -25.85
C ASN A 247 -7.35 -12.44 -26.37
N ALA A 248 -7.21 -12.75 -27.66
CA ALA A 248 -5.94 -13.17 -28.28
C ALA A 248 -4.79 -12.14 -28.17
N SER A 249 -5.10 -10.86 -27.90
CA SER A 249 -4.13 -9.76 -27.79
C SER A 249 -3.41 -9.67 -26.45
N ASN A 250 -3.78 -10.46 -25.43
CA ASN A 250 -3.26 -10.24 -24.06
C ASN A 250 -1.84 -10.79 -23.83
N LEU A 251 -1.40 -11.79 -24.59
CA LEU A 251 -0.02 -12.29 -24.47
C LEU A 251 0.99 -11.25 -24.93
N ASP A 252 0.65 -10.45 -25.95
CA ASP A 252 1.48 -9.36 -26.43
C ASP A 252 1.55 -8.23 -25.39
N PHE A 253 0.45 -7.97 -24.66
CA PHE A 253 0.37 -6.94 -23.61
C PHE A 253 1.42 -7.16 -22.51
N ILE A 254 1.50 -8.37 -21.95
CA ILE A 254 2.43 -8.68 -20.86
C ILE A 254 3.89 -8.47 -21.31
N GLY A 255 4.24 -8.97 -22.50
CA GLY A 255 5.58 -8.84 -23.04
C GLY A 255 5.98 -7.39 -23.34
N VAL A 256 5.08 -6.60 -23.90
CA VAL A 256 5.31 -5.18 -24.19
C VAL A 256 5.43 -4.37 -22.90
N LEU A 257 4.54 -4.59 -21.95
CA LEU A 257 4.58 -3.91 -20.65
C LEU A 257 5.87 -4.23 -19.89
N ASP A 258 6.27 -5.49 -19.84
CA ASP A 258 7.52 -5.92 -19.20
C ASP A 258 8.74 -5.25 -19.85
N SER A 259 8.78 -5.18 -21.18
CA SER A 259 9.86 -4.52 -21.93
C SER A 259 9.89 -3.01 -21.65
N ASN A 260 8.74 -2.35 -21.54
CA ASN A 260 8.67 -0.92 -21.24
C ASN A 260 9.18 -0.63 -19.81
N ILE A 261 8.89 -1.50 -18.85
CA ILE A 261 9.41 -1.39 -17.48
C ILE A 261 10.92 -1.68 -17.46
N ASP A 262 11.38 -2.70 -18.19
CA ASP A 262 12.80 -3.04 -18.27
C ASP A 262 13.63 -1.87 -18.85
N GLN A 263 13.06 -1.08 -19.75
CA GLN A 263 13.68 0.14 -20.28
C GLN A 263 13.95 1.17 -19.18
N LEU A 264 13.04 1.33 -18.21
CA LEU A 264 13.26 2.23 -17.07
C LEU A 264 14.48 1.83 -16.23
N SER A 265 14.77 0.54 -16.12
CA SER A 265 15.95 0.05 -15.40
C SER A 265 17.26 0.41 -16.12
N VAL A 266 17.24 0.46 -17.47
CA VAL A 266 18.39 0.90 -18.27
C VAL A 266 18.62 2.40 -18.08
N ASP A 267 17.56 3.19 -17.99
CA ASP A 267 17.62 4.64 -17.84
C ASP A 267 17.93 5.09 -16.38
N SER A 268 18.29 4.15 -15.51
CA SER A 268 18.65 4.39 -14.10
C SER A 268 17.52 4.88 -13.20
N VAL A 269 16.28 4.83 -13.64
CA VAL A 269 15.09 5.13 -12.81
C VAL A 269 14.94 4.06 -11.75
N LEU A 270 15.12 2.80 -12.13
CA LEU A 270 15.04 1.65 -11.23
C LEU A 270 16.45 1.25 -10.77
N SER A 271 16.61 0.95 -9.48
CA SER A 271 17.89 0.49 -8.94
C SER A 271 18.26 -0.90 -9.50
N LYS A 272 19.31 -0.99 -10.32
CA LYS A 272 19.75 -2.25 -10.98
C LYS A 272 20.08 -3.38 -9.99
N GLU A 273 20.61 -3.05 -8.83
CA GLU A 273 21.07 -4.04 -7.86
C GLU A 273 19.90 -4.81 -7.21
N LYS A 274 18.76 -4.15 -6.99
CA LYS A 274 17.58 -4.79 -6.40
C LYS A 274 16.75 -5.60 -7.41
N TYR A 275 16.83 -5.30 -8.73
CA TYR A 275 16.09 -6.02 -9.78
C TYR A 275 16.69 -7.37 -10.15
N SER A 276 17.96 -7.59 -9.90
CA SER A 276 18.62 -8.87 -10.21
C SER A 276 18.05 -10.05 -9.42
N HIS A 277 17.37 -9.79 -8.31
CA HIS A 277 16.78 -10.80 -7.44
C HIS A 277 15.34 -11.20 -7.84
N PHE A 278 14.61 -10.36 -8.57
CA PHE A 278 13.23 -10.63 -9.03
C PHE A 278 13.19 -11.50 -10.30
N ARG A 279 14.04 -12.49 -10.41
CA ARG A 279 13.94 -13.48 -11.48
C ARG A 279 12.81 -14.46 -11.16
N TYR A 280 11.61 -14.09 -11.54
CA TYR A 280 10.53 -15.06 -11.64
C TYR A 280 10.96 -16.20 -12.55
N ASN A 281 11.09 -17.38 -11.98
CA ASN A 281 11.16 -18.66 -12.63
C ASN A 281 11.82 -18.63 -14.02
N ASN A 282 12.98 -19.26 -14.20
CA ASN A 282 13.77 -19.27 -15.42
C ASN A 282 12.99 -19.68 -16.71
N ASP A 283 11.77 -20.22 -16.57
CA ASP A 283 10.89 -20.61 -17.65
C ASP A 283 10.08 -19.45 -18.26
N PHE A 284 10.08 -18.27 -17.64
CA PHE A 284 9.28 -17.12 -18.09
C PHE A 284 10.18 -15.92 -18.41
N LYS A 285 10.07 -15.45 -19.64
CA LYS A 285 10.86 -14.32 -20.19
C LYS A 285 10.44 -12.93 -19.67
N THR A 286 9.61 -12.85 -18.63
CA THR A 286 9.16 -11.57 -18.03
C THR A 286 9.80 -11.38 -16.65
N ARG A 287 10.27 -10.16 -16.34
CA ARG A 287 10.98 -9.80 -15.11
C ARG A 287 10.12 -9.05 -14.12
N HIS A 288 9.25 -8.17 -14.60
CA HIS A 288 8.50 -7.20 -13.80
C HIS A 288 6.99 -7.46 -13.78
N VAL A 289 6.50 -8.20 -14.78
CA VAL A 289 5.07 -8.47 -14.93
C VAL A 289 4.80 -9.94 -14.64
N PHE A 290 3.91 -10.19 -13.67
CA PHE A 290 3.44 -11.53 -13.36
C PHE A 290 2.64 -12.09 -14.53
N ARG A 291 2.85 -13.35 -14.87
CA ARG A 291 2.01 -14.05 -15.86
C ARG A 291 0.69 -14.52 -15.30
N ASP A 292 0.61 -14.60 -13.99
CA ASP A 292 -0.63 -14.93 -13.31
C ASP A 292 -1.52 -13.70 -13.25
N PHE A 293 -2.79 -13.89 -13.51
CA PHE A 293 -3.79 -12.83 -13.61
C PHE A 293 -5.05 -13.15 -12.81
N ILE A 294 -5.78 -12.11 -12.43
CA ILE A 294 -7.08 -12.23 -11.79
C ILE A 294 -8.17 -12.17 -12.87
N PRO A 295 -8.92 -13.27 -13.11
CA PRO A 295 -9.91 -13.31 -14.18
C PRO A 295 -11.08 -12.35 -13.92
N HIS A 296 -11.53 -11.69 -14.99
CA HIS A 296 -12.77 -10.91 -14.96
C HIS A 296 -13.98 -11.82 -14.90
N ARG A 297 -14.97 -11.45 -14.09
CA ARG A 297 -16.31 -12.03 -14.15
C ARG A 297 -17.36 -10.96 -13.91
N SER A 298 -18.30 -10.84 -14.86
CA SER A 298 -19.47 -9.99 -14.71
C SER A 298 -20.33 -10.47 -13.53
N GLY A 299 -20.85 -9.57 -12.74
CA GLY A 299 -21.76 -9.84 -11.62
C GLY A 299 -21.13 -9.97 -10.24
N ILE A 300 -19.79 -9.97 -10.12
CA ILE A 300 -19.10 -10.24 -8.85
C ILE A 300 -18.58 -8.97 -8.14
N VAL A 301 -18.65 -7.82 -8.77
CA VAL A 301 -18.12 -6.57 -8.18
C VAL A 301 -18.85 -6.20 -6.88
N SER A 302 -20.15 -6.47 -6.78
CA SER A 302 -20.93 -6.22 -5.56
C SER A 302 -20.70 -7.24 -4.44
N GLU A 303 -20.41 -8.51 -4.79
CA GLU A 303 -20.19 -9.57 -3.80
C GLU A 303 -18.77 -9.57 -3.26
N THR A 304 -17.77 -9.22 -4.07
CA THR A 304 -16.36 -9.17 -3.64
C THR A 304 -16.02 -7.99 -2.75
N SER A 305 -16.82 -6.92 -2.80
CA SER A 305 -16.63 -5.76 -1.92
C SER A 305 -17.10 -5.98 -0.49
N MET A 306 -17.86 -7.05 -0.21
CA MET A 306 -18.48 -7.28 1.09
C MET A 306 -18.18 -8.65 1.72
N SER A 307 -17.42 -9.51 1.08
CA SER A 307 -17.14 -10.86 1.58
C SER A 307 -15.65 -11.13 1.69
N LEU A 308 -15.22 -11.63 2.85
CA LEU A 308 -13.88 -12.18 3.10
C LEU A 308 -13.54 -13.36 2.18
N HIS A 309 -14.56 -14.08 1.75
CA HIS A 309 -14.41 -15.22 0.86
C HIS A 309 -14.94 -14.85 -0.53
N LEU A 310 -14.03 -14.86 -1.50
CA LEU A 310 -14.45 -14.86 -2.89
C LEU A 310 -15.26 -16.13 -3.11
N GLN A 311 -16.57 -16.02 -3.27
CA GLN A 311 -17.45 -17.17 -3.59
C GLN A 311 -17.07 -17.84 -4.91
N ASN A 312 -16.21 -17.18 -5.71
CA ASN A 312 -15.72 -17.70 -6.97
C ASN A 312 -14.40 -18.42 -6.80
N ALA A 313 -14.43 -19.75 -6.84
CA ALA A 313 -13.27 -20.62 -6.69
C ALA A 313 -12.08 -20.27 -7.62
N LYS A 314 -12.34 -19.81 -8.86
CA LYS A 314 -11.25 -19.46 -9.81
C LYS A 314 -10.56 -18.16 -9.44
N ARG A 315 -11.26 -17.14 -8.94
CA ARG A 315 -10.63 -15.89 -8.46
C ARG A 315 -9.88 -16.11 -7.16
N HIS A 316 -10.45 -16.89 -6.27
CA HIS A 316 -9.80 -17.26 -5.01
C HIS A 316 -8.48 -18.00 -5.28
N GLU A 317 -8.46 -18.95 -6.20
CA GLU A 317 -7.24 -19.67 -6.57
C GLU A 317 -6.21 -18.75 -7.25
N ALA A 318 -6.65 -17.80 -8.09
CA ALA A 318 -5.75 -16.84 -8.71
C ALA A 318 -5.08 -15.92 -7.68
N TYR A 319 -5.82 -15.40 -6.69
CA TYR A 319 -5.22 -14.62 -5.60
C TYR A 319 -4.28 -15.45 -4.73
N LYS A 320 -4.62 -16.73 -4.50
CA LYS A 320 -3.73 -17.67 -3.79
C LYS A 320 -2.39 -17.82 -4.50
N VAL A 321 -2.38 -18.01 -5.82
CA VAL A 321 -1.16 -18.15 -6.62
C VAL A 321 -0.31 -16.88 -6.51
N ILE A 322 -0.91 -15.71 -6.77
CA ILE A 322 -0.19 -14.42 -6.69
C ILE A 322 0.34 -14.17 -5.27
N SER A 323 -0.48 -14.41 -4.23
CA SER A 323 -0.07 -14.19 -2.84
C SER A 323 1.09 -15.11 -2.43
N ASN A 324 1.10 -16.36 -2.86
CA ASN A 324 2.22 -17.27 -2.58
C ASN A 324 3.51 -16.81 -3.26
N LYS A 325 3.44 -16.31 -4.50
CA LYS A 325 4.61 -15.74 -5.20
C LYS A 325 5.14 -14.49 -4.52
N ILE A 326 4.24 -13.59 -4.10
CA ILE A 326 4.62 -12.39 -3.33
C ILE A 326 5.33 -12.82 -2.03
N LEU A 327 4.77 -13.78 -1.31
CA LEU A 327 5.35 -14.28 -0.06
C LEU A 327 6.74 -14.88 -0.28
N GLU A 328 6.92 -15.69 -1.33
CA GLU A 328 8.20 -16.28 -1.70
C GLU A 328 9.27 -15.21 -1.96
N ILE A 329 8.92 -14.13 -2.67
CA ILE A 329 9.82 -13.01 -2.90
C ILE A 329 10.23 -12.36 -1.59
N LEU A 330 9.25 -12.00 -0.76
CA LEU A 330 9.48 -11.30 0.50
C LEU A 330 10.28 -12.12 1.50
N GLU A 331 10.10 -13.44 1.53
CA GLU A 331 10.87 -14.34 2.41
C GLU A 331 12.29 -14.61 1.90
N THR A 332 12.52 -14.61 0.60
CA THR A 332 13.85 -14.82 0.02
C THR A 332 14.80 -13.65 0.26
N GLU A 333 14.28 -12.44 0.38
CA GLU A 333 15.08 -11.23 0.66
C GLU A 333 15.40 -11.03 2.14
N THR A 334 14.73 -11.76 3.05
CA THR A 334 14.96 -11.66 4.49
C THR A 334 16.03 -12.64 5.01
N VAL A 335 16.62 -13.44 4.14
CA VAL A 335 17.73 -14.37 4.40
C VAL A 335 19.05 -13.79 3.87
#